data_86100d471c418ed680472dfe6deddabf
#
_entry.id   86100d471c418ed680472dfe6deddabf
#
_cell.length_a   1.000
_cell.length_b   1.000
_cell.length_c   1.000
_cell.angle_alpha   90.00
_cell.angle_beta   90.00
_cell.angle_gamma   90.00
#
_symmetry.space_group_name_H-M   'P 1'
#
loop_
_entity.id
_entity.type
_entity.pdbx_description
1 polymer ?
#
loop_
_entity_poly.entity_id
_entity_poly.type
_entity_poly.pdbx_seq_one_letter_code
_entity_poly.pdbx_strand_id
1 'polypeptide(L)'
;LGVYNNGIESFIQTDAAINQGNSGGALVNAKGELVGINSVLSSPTGAYAGYGFAIPTSIMTKVIADLKQYGTVQRALLGIRGGSIGSSLMDDRQPIDNSGKTLADKAKELGVVEGVWVSEIVENGSASGADIKVDDVIIGLDNKKVSNMADLQEAIAKHRPGDKVKVKLIRDKKEKTVEVTLKNEQGTTKIVKDAGMEILGAAFKELPDDLKKQLNLGYGLQVTGVSSGKMSDAGVPVSYTHLRAHET
;
A
#
# COMPACT_ATOMS: atom_id res chain seq x y z
N LEU A 1 6.91 -6.94 -7.49
CA LEU A 1 7.47 -6.08 -8.55
C LEU A 1 8.39 -4.98 -8.01
N GLY A 2 8.31 -4.59 -6.72
CA GLY A 2 9.25 -3.65 -6.08
C GLY A 2 9.27 -2.25 -6.70
N VAL A 3 8.24 -1.88 -7.47
CA VAL A 3 8.22 -0.63 -8.26
C VAL A 3 7.79 0.57 -7.42
N TYR A 4 7.06 0.34 -6.35
CA TYR A 4 6.59 1.40 -5.47
C TYR A 4 6.95 1.09 -4.02
N ASN A 5 7.83 1.88 -3.43
CA ASN A 5 8.01 1.91 -1.98
C ASN A 5 6.64 2.20 -1.33
N ASN A 6 6.12 1.27 -0.53
CA ASN A 6 4.80 1.32 0.13
C ASN A 6 3.56 1.11 -0.76
N GLY A 7 3.67 0.61 -1.99
CA GLY A 7 2.51 0.24 -2.82
C GLY A 7 1.97 -1.14 -2.48
N ILE A 8 0.65 -1.34 -2.59
CA ILE A 8 0.04 -2.68 -2.59
C ILE A 8 0.30 -3.27 -3.97
N GLU A 9 1.13 -4.31 -4.05
CA GLU A 9 1.53 -4.94 -5.32
C GLU A 9 0.75 -6.23 -5.62
N SER A 10 -0.48 -6.33 -5.15
CA SER A 10 -1.39 -7.40 -5.50
C SER A 10 -2.19 -7.03 -6.75
N PHE A 11 -1.76 -7.54 -7.91
CA PHE A 11 -2.40 -7.28 -9.19
C PHE A 11 -2.89 -8.58 -9.84
N ILE A 12 -3.94 -8.47 -10.64
CA ILE A 12 -4.30 -9.50 -11.61
C ILE A 12 -3.40 -9.34 -12.82
N GLN A 13 -2.60 -10.35 -13.13
CA GLN A 13 -1.88 -10.42 -14.41
C GLN A 13 -2.83 -10.98 -15.46
N THR A 14 -2.85 -10.37 -16.64
CA THR A 14 -3.71 -10.77 -17.76
C THR A 14 -2.95 -10.64 -19.09
N ASP A 15 -3.30 -11.46 -20.06
CA ASP A 15 -2.86 -11.36 -21.44
C ASP A 15 -3.71 -10.38 -22.27
N ALA A 16 -4.79 -9.85 -21.70
CA ALA A 16 -5.55 -8.77 -22.31
C ALA A 16 -4.65 -7.55 -22.51
N ALA A 17 -4.65 -6.99 -23.73
CA ALA A 17 -3.77 -5.89 -24.09
C ALA A 17 -4.12 -4.63 -23.29
N ILE A 18 -3.26 -4.26 -22.34
CA ILE A 18 -3.37 -3.00 -21.60
C ILE A 18 -2.38 -2.01 -22.23
N ASN A 19 -2.91 -0.92 -22.77
CA ASN A 19 -2.16 0.14 -23.44
C ASN A 19 -2.60 1.51 -22.94
N GLN A 20 -1.85 2.53 -23.33
CA GLN A 20 -2.26 3.91 -23.11
C GLN A 20 -3.64 4.15 -23.74
N GLY A 21 -4.59 4.64 -22.97
CA GLY A 21 -5.97 4.89 -23.36
C GLY A 21 -7.00 3.95 -22.73
N ASN A 22 -6.63 2.71 -22.31
CA ASN A 22 -7.55 1.83 -21.59
C ASN A 22 -7.23 1.67 -20.09
N SER A 23 -6.23 2.39 -19.59
CA SER A 23 -5.95 2.52 -18.15
C SER A 23 -7.13 3.16 -17.44
N GLY A 24 -7.50 2.63 -16.27
CA GLY A 24 -8.71 3.03 -15.54
C GLY A 24 -9.98 2.36 -16.06
N GLY A 25 -9.93 1.69 -17.22
CA GLY A 25 -11.03 0.91 -17.77
C GLY A 25 -11.26 -0.41 -17.04
N ALA A 26 -12.41 -1.01 -17.26
CA ALA A 26 -12.82 -2.25 -16.64
C ALA A 26 -12.10 -3.48 -17.23
N LEU A 27 -11.58 -4.35 -16.38
CA LEU A 27 -11.30 -5.73 -16.72
C LEU A 27 -12.50 -6.59 -16.33
N VAL A 28 -13.07 -7.28 -17.31
CA VAL A 28 -14.26 -8.11 -17.10
C VAL A 28 -13.98 -9.58 -17.44
N ASN A 29 -14.68 -10.49 -16.78
CA ASN A 29 -14.62 -11.91 -17.13
C ASN A 29 -15.59 -12.23 -18.31
N ALA A 30 -15.61 -13.49 -18.74
CA ALA A 30 -16.46 -13.96 -19.85
C ALA A 30 -17.98 -13.81 -19.59
N LYS A 31 -18.39 -13.55 -18.34
CA LYS A 31 -19.80 -13.28 -17.98
C LYS A 31 -20.12 -11.79 -17.95
N GLY A 32 -19.15 -10.91 -18.25
CA GLY A 32 -19.30 -9.46 -18.15
C GLY A 32 -19.19 -8.92 -16.72
N GLU A 33 -18.77 -9.72 -15.75
CA GLU A 33 -18.58 -9.28 -14.37
C GLU A 33 -17.25 -8.54 -14.22
N LEU A 34 -17.26 -7.40 -13.53
CA LEU A 34 -16.05 -6.62 -13.24
C LEU A 34 -15.13 -7.40 -12.29
N VAL A 35 -13.92 -7.71 -12.72
CA VAL A 35 -12.90 -8.41 -11.93
C VAL A 35 -11.74 -7.51 -11.52
N GLY A 36 -11.51 -6.39 -12.24
CA GLY A 36 -10.45 -5.45 -11.92
C GLY A 36 -10.55 -4.15 -12.71
N ILE A 37 -9.65 -3.23 -12.39
CA ILE A 37 -9.45 -1.96 -13.10
C ILE A 37 -8.07 -2.00 -13.75
N ASN A 38 -8.01 -1.77 -15.06
CA ASN A 38 -6.76 -1.75 -15.81
C ASN A 38 -5.81 -0.69 -15.25
N SER A 39 -4.56 -1.09 -15.03
CA SER A 39 -3.50 -0.20 -14.56
C SER A 39 -2.34 -0.29 -15.53
N VAL A 40 -1.74 0.84 -15.88
CA VAL A 40 -0.46 0.85 -16.62
C VAL A 40 0.64 0.68 -15.59
N LEU A 41 1.29 -0.47 -15.61
CA LEU A 41 2.61 -0.59 -15.00
C LEU A 41 3.63 -0.10 -16.03
N SER A 42 4.49 0.79 -15.59
CA SER A 42 5.57 1.34 -16.40
C SER A 42 6.41 0.21 -16.99
N SER A 43 6.21 -0.11 -18.26
CA SER A 43 7.18 -0.87 -19.00
C SER A 43 8.33 0.08 -19.38
N PRO A 44 9.58 -0.36 -19.42
CA PRO A 44 10.71 0.49 -19.84
C PRO A 44 10.53 1.15 -21.21
N THR A 45 9.64 0.60 -22.04
CA THR A 45 9.35 1.08 -23.40
C THR A 45 7.99 1.77 -23.52
N GLY A 46 7.15 1.73 -22.46
CA GLY A 46 5.77 2.23 -22.50
C GLY A 46 4.81 1.42 -23.38
N ALA A 47 5.29 0.31 -23.98
CA ALA A 47 4.52 -0.55 -24.87
C ALA A 47 4.10 -1.84 -24.17
N TYR A 48 2.99 -2.42 -24.63
CA TYR A 48 2.53 -3.74 -24.19
C TYR A 48 3.58 -4.82 -24.49
N ALA A 49 3.98 -5.53 -23.45
CA ALA A 49 5.03 -6.57 -23.51
C ALA A 49 4.45 -8.01 -23.43
N GLY A 50 3.19 -8.22 -23.85
CA GLY A 50 2.53 -9.53 -23.84
C GLY A 50 1.73 -9.84 -22.57
N TYR A 51 1.74 -8.96 -21.56
CA TYR A 51 0.94 -9.07 -20.35
C TYR A 51 0.62 -7.70 -19.79
N GLY A 52 -0.55 -7.59 -19.15
CA GLY A 52 -1.01 -6.41 -18.47
C GLY A 52 -1.35 -6.69 -17.00
N PHE A 53 -1.61 -5.65 -16.25
CA PHE A 53 -1.94 -5.76 -14.85
C PHE A 53 -3.18 -4.93 -14.52
N ALA A 54 -4.04 -5.49 -13.67
CA ALA A 54 -5.25 -4.83 -13.21
C ALA A 54 -5.35 -4.87 -11.68
N ILE A 55 -5.89 -3.82 -11.09
CA ILE A 55 -6.19 -3.74 -9.66
C ILE A 55 -7.41 -4.60 -9.39
N PRO A 56 -7.35 -5.61 -8.50
CA PRO A 56 -8.49 -6.47 -8.19
C PRO A 56 -9.68 -5.71 -7.61
N THR A 57 -10.91 -6.12 -7.93
CA THR A 57 -12.14 -5.57 -7.33
C THR A 57 -12.15 -5.68 -5.81
N SER A 58 -11.51 -6.70 -5.23
CA SER A 58 -11.39 -6.89 -3.80
C SER A 58 -10.68 -5.74 -3.08
N ILE A 59 -9.70 -5.10 -3.74
CA ILE A 59 -9.00 -3.91 -3.25
C ILE A 59 -9.77 -2.65 -3.63
N MET A 60 -10.22 -2.58 -4.88
CA MET A 60 -10.92 -1.41 -5.45
C MET A 60 -12.14 -1.01 -4.62
N THR A 61 -12.97 -1.97 -4.20
CA THR A 61 -14.23 -1.69 -3.49
C THR A 61 -13.97 -0.88 -2.20
N LYS A 62 -12.97 -1.27 -1.42
CA LYS A 62 -12.58 -0.54 -0.20
C LYS A 62 -12.02 0.83 -0.52
N VAL A 63 -11.15 0.93 -1.52
CA VAL A 63 -10.53 2.19 -1.94
C VAL A 63 -11.59 3.20 -2.36
N ILE A 64 -12.56 2.79 -3.20
CA ILE A 64 -13.67 3.67 -3.64
C ILE A 64 -14.55 4.08 -2.44
N ALA A 65 -14.85 3.16 -1.53
CA ALA A 65 -15.62 3.48 -0.35
C ALA A 65 -14.92 4.52 0.53
N ASP A 66 -13.60 4.37 0.72
CA ASP A 66 -12.79 5.34 1.47
C ASP A 66 -12.77 6.71 0.79
N LEU A 67 -12.52 6.77 -0.51
CA LEU A 67 -12.49 8.02 -1.28
C LEU A 67 -13.84 8.76 -1.21
N LYS A 68 -14.96 8.02 -1.32
CA LYS A 68 -16.31 8.62 -1.20
C LYS A 68 -16.59 9.15 0.20
N GLN A 69 -16.12 8.46 1.24
CA GLN A 69 -16.47 8.78 2.63
C GLN A 69 -15.50 9.76 3.27
N TYR A 70 -14.21 9.68 2.92
CA TYR A 70 -13.14 10.39 3.62
C TYR A 70 -12.33 11.32 2.71
N GLY A 71 -12.52 11.26 1.40
CA GLY A 71 -11.69 11.98 0.42
C GLY A 71 -10.31 11.33 0.20
N THR A 72 -9.95 10.34 1.03
CA THR A 72 -8.64 9.68 0.98
C THR A 72 -8.73 8.20 1.34
N VAL A 73 -7.77 7.42 0.85
CA VAL A 73 -7.65 6.00 1.16
C VAL A 73 -7.11 5.80 2.57
N GLN A 74 -7.87 5.08 3.39
CA GLN A 74 -7.45 4.71 4.75
C GLN A 74 -6.54 3.49 4.68
N ARG A 75 -5.23 3.69 4.76
CA ARG A 75 -4.26 2.60 4.69
C ARG A 75 -3.93 2.07 6.08
N ALA A 76 -4.28 0.81 6.32
CA ALA A 76 -3.84 0.07 7.48
C ALA A 76 -2.52 -0.65 7.17
N LEU A 77 -1.65 -0.74 8.16
CA LEU A 77 -0.35 -1.39 8.06
C LEU A 77 -0.17 -2.36 9.23
N LEU A 78 0.50 -3.49 9.00
CA LEU A 78 0.88 -4.39 10.08
C LEU A 78 2.14 -3.90 10.83
N GLY A 79 3.00 -3.17 10.14
CA GLY A 79 4.22 -2.62 10.71
C GLY A 79 5.29 -3.69 10.93
N ILE A 80 5.55 -4.50 9.92
CA ILE A 80 6.64 -5.47 9.86
C ILE A 80 7.48 -5.27 8.60
N ARG A 81 8.72 -5.73 8.65
CA ARG A 81 9.55 -6.02 7.48
C ARG A 81 9.83 -7.51 7.44
N GLY A 82 10.07 -8.06 6.25
CA GLY A 82 10.31 -9.48 6.10
C GLY A 82 10.35 -9.94 4.66
N GLY A 83 10.38 -11.25 4.47
CA GLY A 83 10.44 -11.90 3.17
C GLY A 83 9.42 -13.02 3.01
N SER A 84 9.09 -13.33 1.76
CA SER A 84 8.21 -14.45 1.42
C SER A 84 8.99 -15.74 1.41
N ILE A 85 8.60 -16.71 2.24
CA ILE A 85 9.12 -18.08 2.21
C ILE A 85 8.45 -18.83 1.06
N GLY A 86 9.23 -19.62 0.30
CA GLY A 86 8.71 -20.45 -0.79
C GLY A 86 8.35 -19.67 -2.06
N SER A 87 8.72 -18.40 -2.16
CA SER A 87 8.52 -17.60 -3.36
C SER A 87 9.64 -17.80 -4.35
N SER A 88 9.32 -18.34 -5.53
CA SER A 88 10.27 -18.45 -6.65
C SER A 88 10.71 -17.09 -7.22
N LEU A 89 10.15 -15.99 -6.72
CA LEU A 89 10.43 -14.63 -7.18
C LEU A 89 11.57 -13.96 -6.39
N MET A 90 11.95 -14.50 -5.24
CA MET A 90 13.16 -14.09 -4.54
C MET A 90 14.24 -15.14 -4.76
N ASP A 91 15.44 -14.68 -4.99
CA ASP A 91 16.60 -15.56 -5.01
C ASP A 91 16.79 -16.10 -3.59
N ASP A 92 16.20 -17.27 -3.31
CA ASP A 92 16.25 -17.97 -2.02
C ASP A 92 17.70 -18.25 -1.55
N ARG A 93 18.67 -17.96 -2.39
CA ARG A 93 20.11 -18.11 -2.13
C ARG A 93 20.78 -16.84 -1.62
N GLN A 94 20.08 -15.70 -1.65
CA GLN A 94 20.63 -14.46 -1.11
C GLN A 94 20.65 -14.52 0.44
N PRO A 95 21.79 -14.19 1.08
CA PRO A 95 21.84 -14.08 2.52
C PRO A 95 20.85 -13.06 3.04
N ILE A 96 20.07 -13.40 4.06
CA ILE A 96 19.12 -12.50 4.71
C ILE A 96 19.75 -11.70 5.87
N ASP A 97 20.94 -12.14 6.31
CA ASP A 97 21.69 -11.50 7.37
C ASP A 97 23.22 -11.73 7.22
N ASN A 98 24.01 -11.17 8.12
CA ASN A 98 25.47 -11.31 8.15
C ASN A 98 25.95 -12.73 8.51
N SER A 99 25.05 -13.64 8.89
CA SER A 99 25.39 -15.06 9.18
C SER A 99 25.47 -15.90 7.91
N GLY A 100 25.06 -15.35 6.75
CA GLY A 100 24.98 -16.04 5.48
C GLY A 100 23.77 -16.98 5.35
N LYS A 101 22.85 -17.00 6.31
CA LYS A 101 21.61 -17.76 6.24
C LYS A 101 20.70 -17.20 5.15
N THR A 102 20.01 -18.09 4.45
CA THR A 102 19.03 -17.74 3.41
C THR A 102 17.61 -17.92 3.92
N LEU A 103 16.60 -17.39 3.17
CA LEU A 103 15.19 -17.65 3.48
C LEU A 103 14.86 -19.15 3.43
N ALA A 104 15.49 -19.90 2.53
CA ALA A 104 15.32 -21.36 2.45
C ALA A 104 15.84 -22.07 3.71
N ASP A 105 16.95 -21.59 4.29
CA ASP A 105 17.47 -22.15 5.54
C ASP A 105 16.55 -21.83 6.72
N LYS A 106 15.99 -20.61 6.78
CA LYS A 106 14.98 -20.23 7.78
C LYS A 106 13.71 -21.07 7.66
N ALA A 107 13.23 -21.30 6.44
CA ALA A 107 12.07 -22.15 6.19
C ALA A 107 12.26 -23.58 6.76
N LYS A 108 13.42 -24.18 6.51
CA LYS A 108 13.79 -25.51 7.05
C LYS A 108 13.89 -25.49 8.57
N GLU A 109 14.53 -24.47 9.13
CA GLU A 109 14.69 -24.31 10.58
C GLU A 109 13.32 -24.24 11.28
N LEU A 110 12.40 -23.45 10.74
CA LEU A 110 11.06 -23.23 11.29
C LEU A 110 10.04 -24.33 10.90
N GLY A 111 10.39 -25.20 9.95
CA GLY A 111 9.52 -26.28 9.49
C GLY A 111 8.33 -25.78 8.68
N VAL A 112 8.50 -24.71 7.90
CA VAL A 112 7.47 -24.09 7.08
C VAL A 112 7.86 -24.14 5.60
N VAL A 113 6.86 -24.17 4.71
CA VAL A 113 7.08 -24.22 3.26
C VAL A 113 6.68 -22.94 2.56
N GLU A 114 5.85 -22.12 3.19
CA GLU A 114 5.35 -20.84 2.66
C GLU A 114 4.92 -19.92 3.81
N GLY A 115 4.80 -18.64 3.53
CA GLY A 115 4.40 -17.62 4.50
C GLY A 115 5.29 -16.38 4.43
N VAL A 116 5.08 -15.47 5.38
CA VAL A 116 5.87 -14.24 5.50
C VAL A 116 6.71 -14.31 6.77
N TRP A 117 8.01 -14.45 6.60
CA TRP A 117 8.97 -14.37 7.70
C TRP A 117 9.15 -12.92 8.16
N VAL A 118 9.09 -12.68 9.47
CA VAL A 118 9.26 -11.37 10.10
C VAL A 118 10.72 -11.16 10.43
N SER A 119 11.40 -10.27 9.73
CA SER A 119 12.79 -9.89 10.01
C SER A 119 12.91 -8.71 10.96
N GLU A 120 11.91 -7.82 10.96
CA GLU A 120 11.92 -6.61 11.78
C GLU A 120 10.48 -6.20 12.13
N ILE A 121 10.32 -5.62 13.32
CA ILE A 121 9.07 -4.98 13.75
C ILE A 121 9.29 -3.47 13.73
N VAL A 122 8.45 -2.76 12.98
CA VAL A 122 8.53 -1.30 12.89
C VAL A 122 8.07 -0.68 14.20
N GLU A 123 8.89 0.19 14.75
CA GLU A 123 8.57 0.93 15.97
C GLU A 123 7.26 1.71 15.81
N ASN A 124 6.40 1.67 16.83
CA ASN A 124 5.06 2.24 16.82
C ASN A 124 4.08 1.65 15.78
N GLY A 125 4.48 0.64 15.00
CA GLY A 125 3.62 -0.12 14.10
C GLY A 125 2.55 -0.92 14.84
N SER A 126 1.64 -1.56 14.11
CA SER A 126 0.60 -2.42 14.71
C SER A 126 1.19 -3.63 15.42
N ALA A 127 2.20 -4.26 14.82
CA ALA A 127 2.87 -5.44 15.38
C ALA A 127 3.63 -5.14 16.67
N SER A 128 4.17 -3.92 16.85
CA SER A 128 4.92 -3.53 18.05
C SER A 128 4.07 -3.53 19.33
N GLY A 129 2.75 -3.33 19.18
CA GLY A 129 1.78 -3.38 20.28
C GLY A 129 1.11 -4.75 20.46
N ALA A 130 1.51 -5.75 19.69
CA ALA A 130 0.95 -7.09 19.69
C ALA A 130 2.02 -8.13 19.97
N ASP A 131 1.62 -9.39 20.26
CA ASP A 131 2.59 -10.46 20.48
C ASP A 131 3.04 -11.09 19.13
N ILE A 132 3.57 -10.23 18.23
CA ILE A 132 4.33 -10.64 17.04
C ILE A 132 5.80 -10.37 17.33
N LYS A 133 6.69 -11.28 16.92
CA LYS A 133 8.13 -11.21 17.18
C LYS A 133 8.93 -11.42 15.90
N VAL A 134 10.16 -10.95 15.92
CA VAL A 134 11.15 -11.34 14.92
C VAL A 134 11.28 -12.86 14.91
N ASP A 135 11.50 -13.44 13.75
CA ASP A 135 11.53 -14.88 13.44
C ASP A 135 10.15 -15.57 13.41
N ASP A 136 9.04 -14.89 13.68
CA ASP A 136 7.72 -15.45 13.37
C ASP A 136 7.53 -15.62 11.86
N VAL A 137 6.74 -16.61 11.46
CA VAL A 137 6.27 -16.75 10.08
C VAL A 137 4.76 -16.60 10.03
N ILE A 138 4.28 -15.55 9.40
CA ILE A 138 2.84 -15.29 9.22
C ILE A 138 2.32 -16.20 8.11
N ILE A 139 1.29 -17.00 8.43
CA ILE A 139 0.66 -17.98 7.53
C ILE A 139 -0.82 -17.70 7.29
N GLY A 140 -1.39 -16.71 7.96
CA GLY A 140 -2.78 -16.32 7.77
C GLY A 140 -3.13 -14.99 8.40
N LEU A 141 -4.17 -14.35 7.88
CA LEU A 141 -4.80 -13.16 8.43
C LEU A 141 -6.32 -13.36 8.36
N ASP A 142 -6.97 -13.33 9.53
CA ASP A 142 -8.36 -13.72 9.72
C ASP A 142 -8.63 -15.12 9.14
N ASN A 143 -9.51 -15.21 8.16
CA ASN A 143 -9.85 -16.48 7.49
C ASN A 143 -9.09 -16.70 6.18
N LYS A 144 -8.13 -15.82 5.84
CA LYS A 144 -7.33 -15.94 4.64
C LYS A 144 -5.99 -16.58 4.93
N LYS A 145 -5.60 -17.55 4.11
CA LYS A 145 -4.25 -18.09 4.05
C LYS A 145 -3.32 -17.02 3.49
N VAL A 146 -2.13 -16.93 4.04
CA VAL A 146 -1.05 -16.05 3.60
C VAL A 146 0.13 -16.93 3.22
N SER A 147 0.43 -17.03 1.93
CA SER A 147 1.52 -17.81 1.40
C SER A 147 2.76 -16.96 1.07
N ASN A 148 2.57 -15.64 0.91
CA ASN A 148 3.62 -14.69 0.55
C ASN A 148 3.26 -13.27 0.97
N MET A 149 4.17 -12.31 0.75
CA MET A 149 3.98 -10.91 1.12
C MET A 149 2.80 -10.26 0.35
N ALA A 150 2.57 -10.62 -0.91
CA ALA A 150 1.46 -10.06 -1.69
C ALA A 150 0.10 -10.47 -1.10
N ASP A 151 -0.03 -11.74 -0.68
CA ASP A 151 -1.25 -12.22 0.00
C ASP A 151 -1.50 -11.46 1.31
N LEU A 152 -0.44 -11.22 2.10
CA LEU A 152 -0.52 -10.48 3.34
C LEU A 152 -0.93 -9.03 3.10
N GLN A 153 -0.31 -8.37 2.13
CA GLN A 153 -0.64 -6.99 1.74
C GLN A 153 -2.08 -6.88 1.23
N GLU A 154 -2.53 -7.82 0.39
CA GLU A 154 -3.91 -7.86 -0.08
C GLU A 154 -4.91 -8.05 1.07
N ALA A 155 -4.60 -8.93 2.01
CA ALA A 155 -5.45 -9.16 3.15
C ALA A 155 -5.57 -7.90 4.02
N ILE A 156 -4.45 -7.24 4.33
CA ILE A 156 -4.42 -6.00 5.12
C ILE A 156 -5.10 -4.84 4.38
N ALA A 157 -4.97 -4.77 3.05
CA ALA A 157 -5.54 -3.70 2.23
C ALA A 157 -7.06 -3.57 2.33
N LYS A 158 -7.76 -4.59 2.79
CA LYS A 158 -9.21 -4.60 3.00
C LYS A 158 -9.63 -3.95 4.32
N HIS A 159 -8.68 -3.70 5.19
CA HIS A 159 -8.89 -3.15 6.52
C HIS A 159 -8.57 -1.65 6.60
N ARG A 160 -9.04 -1.04 7.68
CA ARG A 160 -8.77 0.36 8.03
C ARG A 160 -7.96 0.45 9.32
N PRO A 161 -7.29 1.57 9.57
CA PRO A 161 -6.73 1.85 10.88
C PRO A 161 -7.81 1.74 11.97
N GLY A 162 -7.50 1.02 13.04
CA GLY A 162 -8.45 0.72 14.13
C GLY A 162 -9.13 -0.64 14.03
N ASP A 163 -9.12 -1.29 12.87
CA ASP A 163 -9.67 -2.64 12.73
C ASP A 163 -8.79 -3.65 13.50
N LYS A 164 -9.45 -4.64 14.10
CA LYS A 164 -8.80 -5.76 14.76
C LYS A 164 -8.78 -6.95 13.82
N VAL A 165 -7.61 -7.55 13.67
CA VAL A 165 -7.39 -8.73 12.82
C VAL A 165 -6.75 -9.85 13.62
N LYS A 166 -6.99 -11.09 13.22
CA LYS A 166 -6.35 -12.27 13.80
C LYS A 166 -5.22 -12.70 12.88
N VAL A 167 -3.99 -12.55 13.33
CA VAL A 167 -2.79 -13.00 12.61
C VAL A 167 -2.45 -14.41 13.07
N LYS A 168 -2.46 -15.37 12.15
CA LYS A 168 -1.94 -16.72 12.38
C LYS A 168 -0.48 -16.76 12.01
N LEU A 169 0.33 -17.27 12.89
CA LEU A 169 1.78 -17.36 12.71
C LEU A 169 2.33 -18.68 13.25
N ILE A 170 3.51 -19.05 12.79
CA ILE A 170 4.33 -20.12 13.34
C ILE A 170 5.46 -19.48 14.16
N ARG A 171 5.58 -19.89 15.41
CA ARG A 171 6.68 -19.56 16.32
C ARG A 171 7.15 -20.86 16.98
N ASP A 172 8.45 -21.11 16.98
CA ASP A 172 9.04 -22.34 17.56
C ASP A 172 8.34 -23.62 17.06
N LYS A 173 8.03 -23.67 15.75
CA LYS A 173 7.31 -24.79 15.08
C LYS A 173 5.87 -25.02 15.58
N LYS A 174 5.30 -24.08 16.30
CA LYS A 174 3.91 -24.15 16.80
C LYS A 174 3.07 -23.05 16.19
N GLU A 175 1.86 -23.41 15.79
CA GLU A 175 0.88 -22.42 15.33
C GLU A 175 0.37 -21.59 16.50
N LYS A 176 0.27 -20.29 16.29
CA LYS A 176 -0.26 -19.33 17.25
C LYS A 176 -1.15 -18.33 16.51
N THR A 177 -2.19 -17.85 17.19
CA THR A 177 -3.04 -16.75 16.71
C THR A 177 -2.89 -15.55 17.63
N VAL A 178 -2.62 -14.39 17.06
CA VAL A 178 -2.43 -13.13 17.75
C VAL A 178 -3.45 -12.11 17.24
N GLU A 179 -4.19 -11.45 18.13
CA GLU A 179 -5.06 -10.33 17.77
C GLU A 179 -4.21 -9.06 17.65
N VAL A 180 -4.37 -8.34 16.55
CA VAL A 180 -3.63 -7.11 16.25
C VAL A 180 -4.62 -6.00 15.91
N THR A 181 -4.48 -4.85 16.55
CA THR A 181 -5.18 -3.62 16.13
C THR A 181 -4.34 -2.90 15.10
N LEU A 182 -4.86 -2.77 13.89
CA LEU A 182 -4.15 -2.14 12.79
C LEU A 182 -4.05 -0.62 12.97
N LYS A 183 -2.91 -0.07 12.58
CA LYS A 183 -2.60 1.37 12.62
C LYS A 183 -2.29 1.89 11.23
N ASN A 184 -2.36 3.20 11.06
CA ASN A 184 -1.89 3.89 9.86
C ASN A 184 -0.37 4.09 9.87
N GLU A 185 0.17 4.73 8.85
CA GLU A 185 1.61 5.03 8.72
C GLU A 185 2.14 5.91 9.86
N GLN A 186 1.29 6.75 10.46
CA GLN A 186 1.63 7.58 11.61
C GLN A 186 1.58 6.82 12.95
N GLY A 187 1.38 5.50 12.92
CA GLY A 187 1.30 4.68 14.13
C GLY A 187 0.03 4.88 14.96
N THR A 188 -1.03 5.44 14.37
CA THR A 188 -2.30 5.71 15.04
C THR A 188 -3.45 4.90 14.44
N THR A 189 -4.55 4.77 15.20
CA THR A 189 -5.80 4.15 14.74
C THR A 189 -6.78 5.18 14.17
N LYS A 190 -6.37 6.44 14.04
CA LYS A 190 -7.24 7.52 13.59
C LYS A 190 -7.52 7.41 12.10
N ILE A 191 -8.78 7.66 11.74
CA ILE A 191 -9.19 7.85 10.35
C ILE A 191 -8.73 9.25 9.91
N VAL A 192 -8.02 9.30 8.80
CA VAL A 192 -7.58 10.56 8.18
C VAL A 192 -8.75 11.09 7.34
N LYS A 193 -9.20 12.30 7.63
CA LYS A 193 -10.14 13.05 6.81
C LYS A 193 -9.36 14.20 6.18
N ASP A 194 -9.51 14.39 4.87
CA ASP A 194 -8.78 15.37 4.05
C ASP A 194 -7.30 15.03 3.79
N ALA A 195 -7.10 14.14 2.82
CA ALA A 195 -5.76 13.80 2.32
C ALA A 195 -5.15 14.82 1.36
N GLY A 196 -5.82 15.90 1.06
CA GLY A 196 -5.25 16.94 0.20
C GLY A 196 -3.89 17.44 0.69
N MET A 197 -3.64 17.35 1.98
CA MET A 197 -2.42 17.84 2.61
C MET A 197 -1.29 16.80 2.72
N GLU A 198 -1.60 15.55 3.05
CA GLU A 198 -0.56 14.53 3.31
C GLU A 198 0.11 14.01 2.03
N ILE A 199 -0.66 13.80 0.95
CA ILE A 199 -0.10 13.29 -0.31
C ILE A 199 0.81 14.31 -0.99
N LEU A 200 0.47 15.58 -0.88
CA LEU A 200 1.24 16.67 -1.47
C LEU A 200 2.40 17.13 -0.56
N GLY A 201 2.37 16.75 0.71
CA GLY A 201 3.33 17.25 1.69
C GLY A 201 3.19 18.76 1.91
N ALA A 202 1.98 19.29 1.84
CA ALA A 202 1.73 20.72 1.99
C ALA A 202 0.44 21.00 2.77
N ALA A 203 0.45 22.07 3.52
CA ALA A 203 -0.71 22.64 4.18
C ALA A 203 -1.31 23.74 3.31
N PHE A 204 -2.65 23.70 3.15
CA PHE A 204 -3.37 24.66 2.32
C PHE A 204 -4.39 25.43 3.15
N LYS A 205 -4.63 26.65 2.75
CA LYS A 205 -5.70 27.51 3.27
C LYS A 205 -6.40 28.17 2.09
N GLU A 206 -7.72 28.37 2.20
CA GLU A 206 -8.42 29.20 1.20
C GLU A 206 -7.83 30.60 1.14
N LEU A 207 -7.71 31.13 -0.07
CA LEU A 207 -7.31 32.52 -0.26
C LEU A 207 -8.36 33.44 0.35
N PRO A 208 -7.95 34.41 1.19
CA PRO A 208 -8.83 35.48 1.65
C PRO A 208 -9.42 36.26 0.46
N ASP A 209 -10.64 36.75 0.63
CA ASP A 209 -11.36 37.43 -0.46
C ASP A 209 -10.65 38.70 -0.97
N ASP A 210 -9.91 39.38 -0.09
CA ASP A 210 -9.10 40.53 -0.47
C ASP A 210 -7.95 40.13 -1.39
N LEU A 211 -7.32 38.99 -1.10
CA LEU A 211 -6.23 38.47 -1.94
C LEU A 211 -6.74 37.89 -3.25
N LYS A 212 -7.92 37.26 -3.26
CA LYS A 212 -8.61 36.84 -4.49
C LYS A 212 -8.87 38.02 -5.41
N LYS A 213 -9.35 39.13 -4.87
CA LYS A 213 -9.59 40.37 -5.64
C LYS A 213 -8.30 40.97 -6.18
N GLN A 214 -7.23 41.06 -5.37
CA GLN A 214 -5.92 41.58 -5.81
C GLN A 214 -5.31 40.76 -6.93
N LEU A 215 -5.45 39.43 -6.87
CA LEU A 215 -4.90 38.51 -7.85
C LEU A 215 -5.86 38.24 -9.04
N ASN A 216 -7.04 38.84 -9.02
CA ASN A 216 -8.11 38.62 -10.02
C ASN A 216 -8.48 37.15 -10.18
N LEU A 217 -8.65 36.45 -9.04
CA LEU A 217 -8.96 35.02 -8.98
C LEU A 217 -10.36 34.81 -8.42
N GLY A 218 -11.15 33.94 -9.04
CA GLY A 218 -12.44 33.51 -8.51
C GLY A 218 -12.34 32.50 -7.37
N TYR A 219 -11.25 31.74 -7.33
CA TYR A 219 -10.93 30.71 -6.33
C TYR A 219 -9.40 30.54 -6.20
N GLY A 220 -8.96 29.87 -5.16
CA GLY A 220 -7.53 29.54 -4.99
C GLY A 220 -7.20 29.06 -3.58
N LEU A 221 -6.07 28.39 -3.48
CA LEU A 221 -5.51 27.91 -2.22
C LEU A 221 -4.12 28.53 -2.02
N GLN A 222 -3.84 28.92 -0.81
CA GLN A 222 -2.51 29.35 -0.37
C GLN A 222 -1.79 28.18 0.30
N VAL A 223 -0.55 27.92 -0.08
CA VAL A 223 0.32 26.96 0.59
C VAL A 223 0.83 27.59 1.88
N THR A 224 0.43 27.06 3.03
CA THR A 224 0.80 27.61 4.36
C THR A 224 1.94 26.85 5.01
N GLY A 225 2.28 25.66 4.51
CA GLY A 225 3.41 24.86 4.97
C GLY A 225 3.78 23.82 3.92
N VAL A 226 5.05 23.45 3.85
CA VAL A 226 5.56 22.37 3.00
C VAL A 226 6.40 21.45 3.86
N SER A 227 6.10 20.15 3.81
CA SER A 227 6.89 19.07 4.40
C SER A 227 7.43 18.16 3.30
N SER A 228 8.07 17.04 3.64
CA SER A 228 8.49 16.05 2.65
C SER A 228 7.26 15.52 1.86
N GLY A 229 7.33 15.57 0.53
CA GLY A 229 6.27 15.13 -0.38
C GLY A 229 6.36 15.78 -1.76
N LYS A 230 5.38 15.51 -2.62
CA LYS A 230 5.40 15.96 -4.03
C LYS A 230 5.57 17.47 -4.21
N MET A 231 5.06 18.29 -3.29
CA MET A 231 5.24 19.75 -3.37
C MET A 231 6.65 20.17 -3.05
N SER A 232 7.29 19.54 -2.04
CA SER A 232 8.71 19.75 -1.72
C SER A 232 9.59 19.31 -2.88
N ASP A 233 9.31 18.13 -3.45
CA ASP A 233 10.06 17.57 -4.59
C ASP A 233 9.94 18.45 -5.85
N ALA A 234 8.78 19.09 -6.02
CA ALA A 234 8.52 20.05 -7.10
C ALA A 234 9.08 21.47 -6.81
N GLY A 235 9.71 21.68 -5.65
CA GLY A 235 10.28 23.00 -5.29
C GLY A 235 9.23 24.07 -5.00
N VAL A 236 8.01 23.71 -4.61
CA VAL A 236 6.94 24.68 -4.30
C VAL A 236 7.23 25.34 -2.96
N PRO A 237 7.44 26.67 -2.88
CA PRO A 237 7.72 27.35 -1.63
C PRO A 237 6.47 27.57 -0.78
N VAL A 238 6.67 27.73 0.53
CA VAL A 238 5.64 28.24 1.45
C VAL A 238 5.19 29.63 0.97
N SER A 239 3.90 29.92 1.09
CA SER A 239 3.25 31.14 0.58
C SER A 239 3.01 31.18 -0.93
N TYR A 240 3.22 30.08 -1.64
CA TYR A 240 2.80 29.99 -3.04
C TYR A 240 1.28 30.09 -3.13
N THR A 241 0.77 31.03 -3.96
CA THR A 241 -0.64 31.41 -3.99
C THR A 241 -1.38 31.00 -5.27
N HIS A 242 -0.75 30.23 -6.16
CA HIS A 242 -1.30 30.01 -7.49
C HIS A 242 -1.37 28.53 -7.88
N LEU A 243 -2.35 27.81 -7.31
CA LEU A 243 -2.72 26.47 -7.82
C LEU A 243 -3.97 26.65 -8.69
N ARG A 244 -3.80 26.61 -10.02
CA ARG A 244 -4.89 26.41 -10.97
C ARG A 244 -5.10 24.91 -11.18
N ALA A 245 -6.30 24.41 -10.95
CA ALA A 245 -6.73 23.18 -11.57
C ALA A 245 -7.00 23.47 -13.05
N HIS A 246 -6.26 22.85 -13.96
CA HIS A 246 -6.67 22.79 -15.36
C HIS A 246 -7.79 21.75 -15.44
N GLU A 247 -9.00 22.18 -15.72
CA GLU A 247 -10.04 21.31 -16.25
C GLU A 247 -9.61 20.95 -17.68
N THR A 248 -9.30 19.67 -17.89
CA THR A 248 -9.20 19.06 -19.23
C THR A 248 -10.51 18.42 -19.59
#